data_132746f83f39460b62d51d943b4c068d
#
_entry.id   132746f83f39460b62d51d943b4c068d
#
_cell.length_a   1.000
_cell.length_b   1.000
_cell.length_c   1.000
_cell.angle_alpha   90.00
_cell.angle_beta   90.00
_cell.angle_gamma   90.00
#
_symmetry.space_group_name_H-M   'P 1'
#
loop_
_entity.id
_entity.type
_entity.pdbx_description
1 polymer ?
#
loop_
_entity_poly.entity_id
_entity_poly.type
_entity_poly.pdbx_seq_one_letter_code
_entity_poly.pdbx_strand_id
1 'polypeptide(L)'
;MKKIYTIGICTTSQALFKETGVDKLIKAKGGFEFQDIKFEKITPSQLEEMKKMSGTYESLFSRRAIKYKEWKLKDKPLTEKDYRQYILDEYTFLKRPVIIMDDKIFVGSEKKTIAEIKRELQ
;
A
#
# COMPACT_ATOMS: atom_id res chain seq x y z
N MET A 1 0.11 -15.17 5.93
CA MET A 1 0.95 -14.50 4.93
C MET A 1 1.37 -13.13 5.44
N LYS A 2 2.61 -12.80 5.29
CA LYS A 2 3.13 -11.46 5.65
C LYS A 2 3.78 -10.87 4.42
N LYS A 3 3.22 -9.78 3.91
CA LYS A 3 3.68 -9.19 2.66
C LYS A 3 3.63 -7.67 2.69
N ILE A 4 4.62 -7.05 2.05
CA ILE A 4 4.70 -5.60 1.91
C ILE A 4 4.74 -5.24 0.43
N TYR A 5 3.89 -4.30 0.05
CA TYR A 5 3.87 -3.71 -1.28
C TYR A 5 4.27 -2.24 -1.16
N THR A 6 5.37 -1.86 -1.76
CA THR A 6 5.82 -0.47 -1.83
C THR A 6 6.89 -0.34 -2.91
N ILE A 7 7.54 0.82 -3.00
CA ILE A 7 8.73 0.98 -3.85
C ILE A 7 9.96 1.08 -2.95
N GLY A 8 11.07 0.47 -3.38
CA GLY A 8 12.29 0.36 -2.57
C GLY A 8 12.90 1.71 -2.17
N ILE A 9 12.68 2.76 -3.00
CA ILE A 9 13.20 4.11 -2.74
C ILE A 9 12.19 5.02 -2.03
N CYS A 10 11.06 4.51 -1.58
CA CYS A 10 10.04 5.32 -0.92
C CYS A 10 10.49 5.71 0.49
N THR A 11 10.87 6.98 0.69
CA THR A 11 11.35 7.47 1.98
C THR A 11 10.30 7.38 3.07
N THR A 12 9.04 7.63 2.74
CA THR A 12 7.92 7.51 3.69
C THR A 12 7.78 6.08 4.20
N SER A 13 7.84 5.10 3.30
CA SER A 13 7.75 3.69 3.67
C SER A 13 8.95 3.28 4.54
N GLN A 14 10.15 3.70 4.18
CA GLN A 14 11.34 3.36 4.94
C GLN A 14 11.33 3.94 6.35
N ALA A 15 10.86 5.18 6.49
CA ALA A 15 10.70 5.79 7.81
C ALA A 15 9.69 5.01 8.66
N LEU A 16 8.58 4.60 8.08
CA LEU A 16 7.57 3.79 8.75
C LEU A 16 8.16 2.43 9.19
N PHE A 17 8.93 1.79 8.32
CA PHE A 17 9.55 0.49 8.63
C PHE A 17 10.50 0.60 9.82
N LYS A 18 11.29 1.66 9.89
CA LYS A 18 12.18 1.90 11.02
C LYS A 18 11.40 2.15 12.29
N GLU A 19 10.40 3.00 12.23
CA GLU A 19 9.60 3.36 13.40
C GLU A 19 8.86 2.16 13.98
N THR A 20 8.33 1.29 13.13
CA THR A 20 7.56 0.11 13.56
C THR A 20 8.42 -1.12 13.86
N GLY A 21 9.66 -1.16 13.38
CA GLY A 21 10.51 -2.34 13.48
C GLY A 21 10.30 -3.35 12.36
N VAL A 22 9.43 -3.07 11.40
CA VAL A 22 9.17 -3.95 10.26
C VAL A 22 10.42 -4.21 9.43
N ASP A 23 11.31 -3.23 9.33
CA ASP A 23 12.58 -3.36 8.59
C ASP A 23 13.41 -4.57 9.03
N LYS A 24 13.39 -4.88 10.31
CA LYS A 24 14.09 -6.05 10.84
C LYS A 24 13.45 -7.35 10.43
N LEU A 25 12.12 -7.34 10.26
CA LEU A 25 11.34 -8.52 9.89
C LEU A 25 11.41 -8.82 8.40
N ILE A 26 11.64 -7.84 7.55
CA ILE A 26 11.80 -8.05 6.11
C ILE A 26 12.95 -9.02 5.81
N LYS A 27 14.02 -8.88 6.56
CA LYS A 27 15.25 -9.68 6.37
C LYS A 27 15.25 -10.99 7.18
N ALA A 28 14.30 -11.14 8.10
CA ALA A 28 14.24 -12.32 8.95
C ALA A 28 13.65 -13.52 8.23
N LYS A 29 14.14 -14.71 8.52
CA LYS A 29 13.57 -15.95 7.99
C LYS A 29 12.13 -16.08 8.50
N GLY A 30 11.18 -16.27 7.55
CA GLY A 30 9.76 -16.35 7.90
C GLY A 30 9.12 -15.00 8.16
N GLY A 31 9.83 -13.91 7.87
CA GLY A 31 9.29 -12.55 7.99
C GLY A 31 8.50 -12.09 6.78
N PHE A 32 8.56 -10.81 6.48
CA PHE A 32 7.77 -10.23 5.38
C PHE A 32 8.39 -10.51 4.01
N GLU A 33 7.55 -10.89 3.06
CA GLU A 33 7.87 -10.88 1.65
C GLU A 33 7.71 -9.45 1.14
N PHE A 34 8.63 -8.99 0.30
CA PHE A 34 8.65 -7.62 -0.20
C PHE A 34 8.44 -7.60 -1.72
N GLN A 35 7.46 -6.82 -2.18
CA GLN A 35 7.26 -6.60 -3.61
C GLN A 35 7.44 -5.12 -3.92
N ASP A 36 8.46 -4.82 -4.77
CA ASP A 36 8.67 -3.45 -5.26
C ASP A 36 7.75 -3.24 -6.47
N ILE A 37 6.67 -2.51 -6.26
CA ILE A 37 5.61 -2.36 -7.27
C ILE A 37 6.01 -1.49 -8.46
N LYS A 38 7.17 -0.84 -8.41
CA LYS A 38 7.71 -0.12 -9.56
C LYS A 38 8.28 -1.09 -10.59
N PHE A 39 8.94 -2.15 -10.13
CA PHE A 39 9.60 -3.14 -10.98
C PHE A 39 8.78 -4.41 -11.15
N GLU A 40 8.04 -4.79 -10.14
CA GLU A 40 7.15 -5.93 -10.16
C GLU A 40 5.71 -5.43 -10.01
N LYS A 41 5.07 -5.15 -11.13
CA LYS A 41 3.75 -4.54 -11.18
C LYS A 41 2.72 -5.35 -10.40
N ILE A 42 1.88 -4.64 -9.63
CA ILE A 42 0.78 -5.26 -8.90
C ILE A 42 -0.19 -5.92 -9.90
N THR A 43 -0.62 -7.14 -9.58
CA THR A 43 -1.56 -7.87 -10.44
C THR A 43 -3.01 -7.55 -10.05
N PRO A 44 -3.96 -7.74 -11.00
CA PRO A 44 -5.39 -7.61 -10.65
C PRO A 44 -5.79 -8.50 -9.47
N SER A 45 -5.25 -9.71 -9.39
CA SER A 45 -5.52 -10.64 -8.29
C SER A 45 -5.03 -10.11 -6.95
N GLN A 46 -3.82 -9.55 -6.92
CA GLN A 46 -3.26 -8.95 -5.70
C GLN A 46 -4.09 -7.75 -5.25
N LEU A 47 -4.47 -6.91 -6.20
CA LEU A 47 -5.29 -5.73 -5.89
C LEU A 47 -6.67 -6.12 -5.38
N GLU A 48 -7.28 -7.15 -5.95
CA GLU A 48 -8.57 -7.66 -5.48
C GLU A 48 -8.48 -8.20 -4.05
N GLU A 49 -7.40 -8.90 -3.72
CA GLU A 49 -7.15 -9.37 -2.36
C GLU A 49 -7.06 -8.21 -1.38
N MET A 50 -6.33 -7.16 -1.74
CA MET A 50 -6.25 -5.95 -0.92
C MET A 50 -7.62 -5.32 -0.72
N LYS A 51 -8.44 -5.24 -1.77
CA LYS A 51 -9.77 -4.66 -1.71
C LYS A 51 -10.68 -5.44 -0.78
N LYS A 52 -10.61 -6.78 -0.82
CA LYS A 52 -11.39 -7.62 0.10
C LYS A 52 -11.05 -7.34 1.55
N MET A 53 -9.78 -7.12 1.85
CA MET A 53 -9.31 -6.86 3.21
C MET A 53 -9.58 -5.43 3.66
N SER A 54 -9.46 -4.44 2.77
CA SER A 54 -9.63 -3.02 3.10
C SER A 54 -11.06 -2.51 2.92
N GLY A 55 -11.87 -3.23 2.15
CA GLY A 55 -13.27 -2.90 1.91
C GLY A 55 -13.56 -2.25 0.56
N THR A 56 -12.71 -1.35 0.10
CA THR A 56 -12.92 -0.60 -1.16
C THR A 56 -11.62 -0.37 -1.90
N TYR A 57 -11.70 -0.13 -3.20
CA TYR A 57 -10.54 0.32 -3.98
C TYR A 57 -10.18 1.76 -3.63
N GLU A 58 -11.18 2.59 -3.28
CA GLU A 58 -10.93 3.97 -2.87
C GLU A 58 -10.01 4.04 -1.65
N SER A 59 -10.16 3.14 -0.70
CA SER A 59 -9.32 3.11 0.51
C SER A 59 -7.84 2.84 0.19
N LEU A 60 -7.56 2.26 -0.97
CA LEU A 60 -6.21 1.96 -1.44
C LEU A 60 -5.63 3.05 -2.34
N PHE A 61 -6.48 3.97 -2.81
CA PHE A 61 -6.12 4.95 -3.81
C PHE A 61 -5.48 6.20 -3.19
N SER A 62 -4.31 6.59 -3.70
CA SER A 62 -3.58 7.77 -3.23
C SER A 62 -3.94 9.01 -4.06
N ARG A 63 -4.52 10.01 -3.40
CA ARG A 63 -4.77 11.32 -3.99
C ARG A 63 -3.53 12.23 -3.96
N ARG A 64 -2.44 11.76 -3.36
CA ARG A 64 -1.17 12.49 -3.30
C ARG A 64 -0.28 12.22 -4.50
N ALA A 65 -0.63 11.26 -5.36
CA ALA A 65 0.13 10.96 -6.56
C ALA A 65 0.18 12.19 -7.47
N ILE A 66 1.35 12.44 -8.07
CA ILE A 66 1.54 13.56 -8.98
C ILE A 66 0.53 13.50 -10.12
N LYS A 67 0.28 12.32 -10.67
CA LYS A 67 -0.66 12.12 -11.79
C LYS A 67 -2.10 12.39 -11.42
N TYR A 68 -2.47 12.32 -10.15
CA TYR A 68 -3.80 12.70 -9.70
C TYR A 68 -4.08 14.17 -10.04
N LYS A 69 -3.10 15.04 -9.80
CA LYS A 69 -3.19 16.46 -10.13
C LYS A 69 -3.04 16.71 -11.63
N GLU A 70 -2.05 16.06 -12.27
CA GLU A 70 -1.80 16.21 -13.70
C GLU A 70 -3.02 15.83 -14.55
N TRP A 71 -3.69 14.75 -14.18
CA TRP A 71 -4.86 14.25 -14.91
C TRP A 71 -6.16 14.90 -14.46
N LYS A 72 -6.09 15.87 -13.53
CA LYS A 72 -7.26 16.61 -13.01
C LYS A 72 -8.35 15.70 -12.46
N LEU A 73 -7.95 14.64 -11.76
CA LEU A 73 -8.90 13.64 -11.25
C LEU A 73 -9.77 14.17 -10.13
N LYS A 74 -9.34 15.22 -9.44
CA LYS A 74 -10.12 15.87 -8.39
C LYS A 74 -11.48 16.36 -8.89
N ASP A 75 -11.54 16.79 -10.15
CA ASP A 75 -12.75 17.34 -10.75
C ASP A 75 -13.64 16.28 -11.41
N LYS A 76 -13.27 15.00 -11.31
CA LYS A 76 -14.01 13.90 -11.91
C LYS A 76 -14.71 13.06 -10.85
N PRO A 77 -15.95 12.64 -11.08
CA PRO A 77 -16.62 11.70 -10.17
C PRO A 77 -16.08 10.31 -10.39
N LEU A 78 -15.14 9.89 -9.55
CA LEU A 78 -14.50 8.58 -9.67
C LEU A 78 -15.34 7.50 -8.99
N THR A 79 -15.48 6.36 -9.67
CA THR A 79 -16.15 5.17 -9.15
C THR A 79 -15.12 4.14 -8.68
N GLU A 80 -15.59 3.09 -8.00
CA GLU A 80 -14.71 1.98 -7.60
C GLU A 80 -13.99 1.36 -8.78
N LYS A 81 -14.66 1.24 -9.91
CA LYS A 81 -14.09 0.73 -11.15
C LYS A 81 -12.94 1.62 -11.64
N ASP A 82 -13.10 2.93 -11.52
CA ASP A 82 -12.08 3.90 -11.89
C ASP A 82 -10.85 3.80 -10.98
N TYR A 83 -11.06 3.74 -9.66
CA TYR A 83 -9.95 3.60 -8.71
C TYR A 83 -9.14 2.34 -8.99
N ARG A 84 -9.83 1.22 -9.23
CA ARG A 84 -9.18 -0.04 -9.56
C ARG A 84 -8.30 0.09 -10.81
N GLN A 85 -8.86 0.66 -11.88
CA GLN A 85 -8.15 0.77 -13.14
C GLN A 85 -6.94 1.70 -13.05
N TYR A 86 -7.09 2.84 -12.37
CA TYR A 86 -5.97 3.77 -12.19
C TYR A 86 -4.83 3.14 -11.39
N ILE A 87 -5.15 2.41 -10.33
CA ILE A 87 -4.10 1.73 -9.54
C ILE A 87 -3.34 0.71 -10.39
N LEU A 88 -4.04 -0.02 -11.25
CA LEU A 88 -3.41 -1.00 -12.15
C LEU A 88 -2.56 -0.33 -13.22
N ASP A 89 -2.99 0.83 -13.71
CA ASP A 89 -2.29 1.54 -14.79
C ASP A 89 -1.05 2.30 -14.30
N GLU A 90 -1.09 2.80 -13.06
CA GLU A 90 -0.04 3.66 -12.52
C GLU A 90 0.24 3.33 -11.07
N TYR A 91 1.41 2.75 -10.79
CA TYR A 91 1.76 2.26 -9.46
C TYR A 91 1.72 3.35 -8.36
N THR A 92 1.92 4.62 -8.72
CA THR A 92 1.90 5.71 -7.75
C THR A 92 0.52 6.00 -7.18
N PHE A 93 -0.55 5.48 -7.80
CA PHE A 93 -1.90 5.62 -7.27
C PHE A 93 -2.20 4.67 -6.11
N LEU A 94 -1.37 3.67 -5.87
CA LEU A 94 -1.52 2.83 -4.68
C LEU A 94 -0.91 3.54 -3.47
N LYS A 95 -1.66 3.63 -2.38
CA LYS A 95 -1.11 4.13 -1.12
C LYS A 95 0.05 3.25 -0.68
N ARG A 96 1.10 3.83 -0.14
CA ARG A 96 2.32 3.12 0.26
C ARG A 96 2.71 3.43 1.69
N PRO A 97 3.16 2.44 2.44
CA PRO A 97 3.18 1.02 2.06
C PRO A 97 1.81 0.37 2.23
N VAL A 98 1.61 -0.78 1.60
CA VAL A 98 0.51 -1.70 1.92
C VAL A 98 1.15 -2.89 2.61
N ILE A 99 0.76 -3.15 3.84
CA ILE A 99 1.31 -4.23 4.66
C ILE A 99 0.20 -5.21 5.00
N ILE A 100 0.38 -6.48 4.65
CA ILE A 100 -0.54 -7.56 5.00
C ILE A 100 0.12 -8.44 6.03
N MET A 101 -0.56 -8.63 7.15
CA MET A 101 -0.17 -9.56 8.22
C MET A 101 -1.33 -10.52 8.46
N ASP A 102 -1.24 -11.71 7.85
CA ASP A 102 -2.25 -12.77 7.92
C ASP A 102 -3.63 -12.28 7.45
N ASP A 103 -4.57 -12.02 8.35
CA ASP A 103 -5.93 -11.57 8.01
C ASP A 103 -6.10 -10.05 8.11
N LYS A 104 -5.02 -9.30 8.37
CA LYS A 104 -5.08 -7.84 8.56
C LYS A 104 -4.32 -7.11 7.48
N ILE A 105 -4.82 -5.93 7.10
CA ILE A 105 -4.17 -5.06 6.13
C ILE A 105 -3.97 -3.67 6.75
N PHE A 106 -2.80 -3.09 6.48
CA PHE A 106 -2.45 -1.74 6.90
C PHE A 106 -2.06 -0.95 5.67
N VAL A 107 -2.77 0.15 5.41
CA VAL A 107 -2.60 0.92 4.18
C VAL A 107 -2.17 2.34 4.50
N GLY A 108 -1.03 2.74 3.92
CA GLY A 108 -0.52 4.10 4.05
C GLY A 108 0.32 4.32 5.30
N SER A 109 0.65 5.58 5.56
CA SER A 109 1.61 5.98 6.57
C SER A 109 1.08 6.99 7.59
N GLU A 110 -0.23 7.04 7.77
CA GLU A 110 -0.82 7.93 8.77
C GLU A 110 -0.48 7.46 10.19
N LYS A 111 -0.46 8.38 11.14
CA LYS A 111 -0.12 8.10 12.53
C LYS A 111 -0.97 6.96 13.13
N LYS A 112 -2.25 6.95 12.80
CA LYS A 112 -3.16 5.90 13.25
C LYS A 112 -2.72 4.53 12.72
N THR A 113 -2.37 4.45 11.45
CA THR A 113 -1.92 3.22 10.82
C THR A 113 -0.62 2.72 11.44
N ILE A 114 0.33 3.63 11.66
CA ILE A 114 1.61 3.29 12.32
C ILE A 114 1.37 2.72 13.72
N ALA A 115 0.48 3.33 14.49
CA ALA A 115 0.13 2.85 15.83
C ALA A 115 -0.50 1.45 15.79
N GLU A 116 -1.35 1.19 14.81
CA GLU A 116 -1.98 -0.12 14.63
C GLU A 116 -0.94 -1.19 14.28
N ILE A 117 0.02 -0.88 13.41
CA ILE A 117 1.11 -1.78 13.05
C ILE A 117 1.94 -2.11 14.28
N LYS A 118 2.31 -1.11 15.09
CA LYS A 118 3.07 -1.33 16.32
C LYS A 118 2.36 -2.28 17.27
N ARG A 119 1.05 -2.10 17.45
CA ARG A 119 0.25 -2.98 18.31
C ARG A 119 0.25 -4.42 17.80
N GLU A 120 0.15 -4.60 16.49
CA GLU A 120 0.13 -5.93 15.88
C GLU A 120 1.46 -6.65 16.02
N LEU A 121 2.57 -5.93 16.06
CA LEU A 121 3.91 -6.50 16.17
C LEU A 121 4.35 -6.78 17.61
N GLN A 122 3.62 -6.32 18.57
CA GLN A 122 3.92 -6.57 19.99
C GLN A 122 3.56 -7.97 20.45
#